data_d5701d99ec69fc03a8b2127026793420
#
_entry.id   d5701d99ec69fc03a8b2127026793420
#
_cell.length_a   1.000
_cell.length_b   1.000
_cell.length_c   1.000
_cell.angle_alpha   90.00
_cell.angle_beta   90.00
_cell.angle_gamma   90.00
#
_symmetry.space_group_name_H-M   'P 1'
#
loop_
_entity.id
_entity.type
_entity.pdbx_description
1 polymer ?
#
loop_
_entity_poly.entity_id
_entity_poly.type
_entity_poly.pdbx_seq_one_letter_code
_entity_poly.pdbx_strand_id
1 'polypeptide(L)'
;MGMIDQLKAREEQKRPIRIGMIGGGKFGTMFMAQAQRIPGVHVLGVVDLDVEQARSNFMYAGWPKEKLNAPNLDIALKTEATNISANVHDLINHPAIEIIIECTGNPIVAIEHALLSFAAGKHVISGTVEADAICGAALVSRAEEAGVIYSQAYGDQPAMTYELVDWARSSGWHVVAAGRGHKWKPEYRFSTPDTVYESWGTTAEQAKRGRQNPKMYNSFHDGTKPAIECAAICNATGLDAPSGGLTYPSGSVDDIPNLMRGRDAGGVLECEGQVEVINSIGLDGKELYHNIRTGVWVAVKALTDYQKNCFEEYFVHTDDSGLYFCKFNMYHLIGLELGISVANVGLRGESTGVSREFRADVVAVAKKNLKVGEVLDGEGGYCVAGQLRPSNISVPMRALPLGLTGEARMIKDVSEDTILTYADVQIDEKLPAFKLRKECETMI
;
A
#
# COMPACT_ATOMS: atom_id res chain seq x y z
N MET A 1 13.62 23.45 -12.10
CA MET A 1 14.09 22.32 -12.95
C MET A 1 13.16 21.14 -12.64
N GLY A 2 12.61 20.53 -13.67
CA GLY A 2 11.70 19.39 -13.51
C GLY A 2 12.45 18.15 -12.98
N MET A 3 11.72 17.19 -12.46
CA MET A 3 12.29 15.94 -11.93
C MET A 3 13.11 15.18 -12.99
N ILE A 4 12.61 15.08 -14.21
CA ILE A 4 13.31 14.41 -15.30
C ILE A 4 14.63 15.10 -15.67
N ASP A 5 14.67 16.43 -15.60
CA ASP A 5 15.92 17.18 -15.91
C ASP A 5 16.98 16.93 -14.83
N GLN A 6 16.56 16.80 -13.56
CA GLN A 6 17.46 16.49 -12.45
C GLN A 6 18.02 15.06 -12.57
N LEU A 7 17.19 14.09 -12.98
CA LEU A 7 17.63 12.71 -13.26
C LEU A 7 18.64 12.66 -14.41
N LYS A 8 18.38 13.36 -15.52
CA LYS A 8 19.32 13.48 -16.63
C LYS A 8 20.66 14.10 -16.21
N ALA A 9 20.61 15.14 -15.37
CA ALA A 9 21.83 15.75 -14.82
C ALA A 9 22.65 14.75 -13.96
N ARG A 10 21.99 13.88 -13.18
CA ARG A 10 22.68 12.79 -12.44
C ARG A 10 23.34 11.79 -13.40
N GLU A 11 22.67 11.46 -14.51
CA GLU A 11 23.23 10.57 -15.54
C GLU A 11 24.45 11.19 -16.24
N GLU A 12 24.37 12.44 -16.70
CA GLU A 12 25.47 13.18 -17.32
C GLU A 12 26.68 13.31 -16.38
N GLN A 13 26.43 13.48 -15.08
CA GLN A 13 27.47 13.52 -14.04
C GLN A 13 28.03 12.13 -13.69
N LYS A 14 27.51 11.05 -14.28
CA LYS A 14 27.85 9.65 -13.94
C LYS A 14 27.63 9.32 -12.45
N ARG A 15 26.63 9.93 -11.86
CA ARG A 15 26.22 9.77 -10.46
C ARG A 15 24.75 9.36 -10.35
N PRO A 16 24.35 8.22 -10.96
CA PRO A 16 22.97 7.77 -10.88
C PRO A 16 22.58 7.48 -9.44
N ILE A 17 21.29 7.59 -9.14
CA ILE A 17 20.71 7.10 -7.89
C ILE A 17 20.85 5.57 -7.89
N ARG A 18 21.53 5.01 -6.90
CA ARG A 18 21.81 3.58 -6.82
C ARG A 18 20.87 2.89 -5.88
N ILE A 19 20.18 1.89 -6.40
CA ILE A 19 19.11 1.18 -5.75
C ILE A 19 19.51 -0.25 -5.46
N GLY A 20 19.23 -0.71 -4.24
CA GLY A 20 19.09 -2.11 -3.89
C GLY A 20 17.61 -2.47 -3.83
N MET A 21 17.17 -3.57 -4.44
CA MET A 21 15.80 -4.03 -4.39
C MET A 21 15.72 -5.39 -3.68
N ILE A 22 14.78 -5.53 -2.76
CA ILE A 22 14.50 -6.78 -2.03
C ILE A 22 13.13 -7.27 -2.46
N GLY A 23 13.11 -8.37 -3.22
CA GLY A 23 11.94 -8.94 -3.86
C GLY A 23 11.96 -8.81 -5.38
N GLY A 24 12.16 -9.94 -6.08
CA GLY A 24 12.12 -10.06 -7.56
C GLY A 24 10.79 -10.61 -8.09
N GLY A 25 9.74 -10.55 -7.29
CA GLY A 25 8.39 -10.99 -7.62
C GLY A 25 7.67 -10.06 -8.60
N LYS A 26 6.33 -10.08 -8.58
CA LYS A 26 5.49 -9.29 -9.53
C LYS A 26 5.77 -7.79 -9.44
N PHE A 27 5.78 -7.23 -8.23
CA PHE A 27 6.03 -5.80 -8.00
C PHE A 27 7.41 -5.39 -8.50
N GLY A 28 8.47 -6.09 -8.05
CA GLY A 28 9.84 -5.81 -8.48
C GLY A 28 10.02 -5.92 -9.99
N THR A 29 9.36 -6.91 -10.63
CA THR A 29 9.37 -7.07 -12.09
C THR A 29 8.75 -5.88 -12.81
N MET A 30 7.65 -5.32 -12.30
CA MET A 30 7.02 -4.13 -12.89
C MET A 30 7.93 -2.91 -12.77
N PHE A 31 8.60 -2.71 -11.63
CA PHE A 31 9.60 -1.64 -11.51
C PHE A 31 10.78 -1.84 -12.45
N MET A 32 11.34 -3.05 -12.52
CA MET A 32 12.44 -3.38 -13.42
C MET A 32 12.09 -3.12 -14.90
N ALA A 33 10.85 -3.33 -15.31
CA ALA A 33 10.41 -3.03 -16.68
C ALA A 33 10.55 -1.54 -17.03
N GLN A 34 10.47 -0.65 -16.07
CA GLN A 34 10.60 0.80 -16.24
C GLN A 34 12.01 1.31 -15.94
N ALA A 35 12.68 0.75 -14.93
CA ALA A 35 13.95 1.25 -14.39
C ALA A 35 15.02 1.44 -15.47
N GLN A 36 15.11 0.55 -16.47
CA GLN A 36 16.06 0.65 -17.58
C GLN A 36 15.85 1.88 -18.50
N ARG A 37 14.71 2.57 -18.37
CA ARG A 37 14.34 3.75 -19.17
C ARG A 37 14.33 5.04 -18.36
N ILE A 38 14.60 4.96 -17.08
CA ILE A 38 14.66 6.13 -16.20
C ILE A 38 16.11 6.62 -16.18
N PRO A 39 16.42 7.80 -16.75
CA PRO A 39 17.79 8.31 -16.74
C PRO A 39 18.27 8.55 -15.32
N GLY A 40 19.56 8.41 -15.07
CA GLY A 40 20.15 8.69 -13.77
C GLY A 40 19.73 7.75 -12.64
N VAL A 41 19.21 6.55 -12.96
CA VAL A 41 18.85 5.50 -12.01
C VAL A 41 19.63 4.22 -12.36
N HIS A 42 20.21 3.57 -11.36
CA HIS A 42 20.90 2.29 -11.50
C HIS A 42 20.43 1.30 -10.43
N VAL A 43 19.75 0.24 -10.83
CA VAL A 43 19.44 -0.89 -9.95
C VAL A 43 20.72 -1.73 -9.81
N LEU A 44 21.49 -1.45 -8.77
CA LEU A 44 22.81 -2.05 -8.54
C LEU A 44 22.70 -3.52 -8.13
N GLY A 45 21.69 -3.85 -7.32
CA GLY A 45 21.47 -5.20 -6.87
C GLY A 45 20.02 -5.52 -6.60
N VAL A 46 19.69 -6.79 -6.76
CA VAL A 46 18.38 -7.36 -6.37
C VAL A 46 18.62 -8.59 -5.51
N VAL A 47 17.82 -8.72 -4.46
CA VAL A 47 17.79 -9.91 -3.59
C VAL A 47 16.46 -10.60 -3.70
N ASP A 48 16.48 -11.90 -3.93
CA ASP A 48 15.31 -12.78 -3.89
C ASP A 48 15.73 -14.16 -3.42
N LEU A 49 14.82 -14.87 -2.78
CA LEU A 49 15.03 -16.26 -2.35
C LEU A 49 15.18 -17.20 -3.55
N ASP A 50 14.48 -16.91 -4.65
CA ASP A 50 14.61 -17.62 -5.92
C ASP A 50 15.30 -16.73 -6.97
N VAL A 51 16.64 -16.72 -6.94
CA VAL A 51 17.52 -15.92 -7.81
C VAL A 51 17.24 -16.19 -9.29
N GLU A 52 17.03 -17.44 -9.67
CA GLU A 52 16.82 -17.80 -11.08
C GLU A 52 15.42 -17.40 -11.56
N GLN A 53 14.42 -17.50 -10.69
CA GLN A 53 13.08 -17.01 -11.01
C GLN A 53 13.08 -15.49 -11.15
N ALA A 54 13.76 -14.74 -10.26
CA ALA A 54 13.89 -13.29 -10.35
C ALA A 54 14.57 -12.90 -11.68
N ARG A 55 15.67 -13.56 -12.03
CA ARG A 55 16.37 -13.36 -13.32
C ARG A 55 15.45 -13.61 -14.51
N SER A 56 14.70 -14.70 -14.50
CA SER A 56 13.73 -15.04 -15.54
C SER A 56 12.63 -13.97 -15.68
N ASN A 57 12.13 -13.46 -14.56
CA ASN A 57 11.12 -12.40 -14.52
C ASN A 57 11.64 -11.11 -15.18
N PHE A 58 12.89 -10.72 -14.88
CA PHE A 58 13.50 -9.50 -15.44
C PHE A 58 13.83 -9.63 -16.92
N MET A 59 14.30 -10.80 -17.37
CA MET A 59 14.45 -11.05 -18.81
C MET A 59 13.08 -10.98 -19.53
N TYR A 60 12.02 -11.51 -18.93
CA TYR A 60 10.66 -11.37 -19.45
C TYR A 60 10.20 -9.90 -19.50
N ALA A 61 10.63 -9.07 -18.53
CA ALA A 61 10.40 -7.63 -18.52
C ALA A 61 11.26 -6.83 -19.50
N GLY A 62 12.12 -7.51 -20.29
CA GLY A 62 12.90 -6.90 -21.36
C GLY A 62 14.34 -6.53 -20.97
N TRP A 63 14.85 -7.01 -19.84
CA TRP A 63 16.26 -6.80 -19.48
C TRP A 63 17.19 -7.71 -20.28
N PRO A 64 18.28 -7.19 -20.85
CA PRO A 64 19.29 -7.99 -21.49
C PRO A 64 19.99 -8.91 -20.47
N LYS A 65 20.21 -10.18 -20.85
CA LYS A 65 20.82 -11.18 -19.95
C LYS A 65 22.18 -10.73 -19.42
N GLU A 66 22.97 -10.08 -20.25
CA GLU A 66 24.32 -9.56 -19.89
C GLU A 66 24.27 -8.48 -18.82
N LYS A 67 23.17 -7.74 -18.72
CA LYS A 67 22.95 -6.73 -17.67
C LYS A 67 22.50 -7.32 -16.33
N LEU A 68 22.17 -8.61 -16.27
CA LEU A 68 21.67 -9.31 -15.08
C LEU A 68 22.69 -10.33 -14.52
N ASN A 69 23.92 -10.36 -15.02
CA ASN A 69 24.89 -11.40 -14.71
C ASN A 69 26.12 -10.92 -13.94
N ALA A 70 26.06 -9.75 -13.31
CA ALA A 70 27.17 -9.32 -12.46
C ALA A 70 27.35 -10.30 -11.29
N PRO A 71 28.56 -10.84 -11.06
CA PRO A 71 28.81 -11.86 -10.05
C PRO A 71 28.72 -11.31 -8.62
N ASN A 72 28.90 -10.01 -8.44
CA ASN A 72 28.78 -9.31 -7.17
C ASN A 72 28.50 -7.82 -7.40
N LEU A 73 28.18 -7.09 -6.32
CA LEU A 73 27.81 -5.67 -6.36
C LEU A 73 28.96 -4.76 -6.85
N ASP A 74 30.22 -5.06 -6.52
CA ASP A 74 31.35 -4.27 -6.99
C ASP A 74 31.54 -4.34 -8.52
N ILE A 75 31.34 -5.53 -9.09
CA ILE A 75 31.36 -5.70 -10.55
C ILE A 75 30.14 -5.06 -11.18
N ALA A 76 28.97 -5.21 -10.58
CA ALA A 76 27.75 -4.54 -11.02
C ALA A 76 27.95 -3.01 -11.11
N LEU A 77 28.56 -2.43 -10.07
CA LEU A 77 28.88 -1.00 -10.02
C LEU A 77 29.83 -0.55 -11.16
N LYS A 78 30.84 -1.34 -11.46
CA LYS A 78 31.84 -1.02 -12.50
C LYS A 78 31.33 -1.20 -13.93
N THR A 79 30.40 -2.13 -14.13
CA THR A 79 29.89 -2.52 -15.46
C THR A 79 28.52 -1.96 -15.78
N GLU A 80 27.92 -1.19 -14.84
CA GLU A 80 26.54 -0.70 -14.93
C GLU A 80 25.54 -1.83 -15.20
N ALA A 81 25.81 -2.99 -14.61
CA ALA A 81 24.95 -4.17 -14.59
C ALA A 81 24.24 -4.29 -13.24
N THR A 82 23.39 -5.32 -13.10
CA THR A 82 22.68 -5.65 -11.86
C THR A 82 23.20 -6.99 -11.33
N ASN A 83 23.55 -7.05 -10.05
CA ASN A 83 23.77 -8.29 -9.33
C ASN A 83 22.44 -8.86 -8.82
N ILE A 84 22.20 -10.15 -8.97
CA ILE A 84 21.03 -10.84 -8.39
C ILE A 84 21.55 -11.91 -7.45
N SER A 85 21.17 -11.84 -6.18
CA SER A 85 21.67 -12.73 -5.12
C SER A 85 20.57 -13.06 -4.11
N ALA A 86 20.88 -13.95 -3.16
CA ALA A 86 20.00 -14.26 -2.02
C ALA A 86 20.46 -13.61 -0.70
N ASN A 87 21.53 -12.80 -0.71
CA ASN A 87 22.09 -12.22 0.51
C ASN A 87 21.67 -10.77 0.69
N VAL A 88 20.67 -10.57 1.56
CA VAL A 88 20.14 -9.24 1.88
C VAL A 88 21.15 -8.37 2.61
N HIS A 89 22.00 -8.94 3.46
CA HIS A 89 22.98 -8.18 4.22
C HIS A 89 24.07 -7.58 3.33
N ASP A 90 24.54 -8.29 2.31
CA ASP A 90 25.50 -7.75 1.35
C ASP A 90 24.88 -6.59 0.58
N LEU A 91 23.62 -6.69 0.19
CA LEU A 91 22.91 -5.62 -0.50
C LEU A 91 22.76 -4.37 0.37
N ILE A 92 22.18 -4.51 1.57
CA ILE A 92 21.91 -3.38 2.47
C ILE A 92 23.19 -2.67 2.90
N ASN A 93 24.26 -3.43 3.19
CA ASN A 93 25.52 -2.86 3.68
C ASN A 93 26.43 -2.33 2.57
N HIS A 94 26.07 -2.50 1.30
CA HIS A 94 26.92 -2.01 0.22
C HIS A 94 26.97 -0.48 0.17
N PRO A 95 28.20 0.15 0.24
CA PRO A 95 28.32 1.59 0.43
C PRO A 95 27.77 2.43 -0.73
N ALA A 96 27.73 1.89 -1.94
CA ALA A 96 27.24 2.61 -3.10
C ALA A 96 25.70 2.67 -3.20
N ILE A 97 24.96 1.85 -2.46
CA ILE A 97 23.49 1.87 -2.47
C ILE A 97 23.02 3.06 -1.64
N GLU A 98 22.10 3.84 -2.19
CA GLU A 98 21.47 5.01 -1.56
C GLU A 98 20.06 4.66 -1.04
N ILE A 99 19.30 3.87 -1.81
CA ILE A 99 17.90 3.56 -1.57
C ILE A 99 17.69 2.04 -1.61
N ILE A 100 16.98 1.52 -0.63
CA ILE A 100 16.43 0.16 -0.64
C ILE A 100 14.95 0.23 -1.04
N ILE A 101 14.56 -0.54 -2.05
CA ILE A 101 13.17 -0.83 -2.37
C ILE A 101 12.82 -2.17 -1.74
N GLU A 102 11.90 -2.16 -0.79
CA GLU A 102 11.37 -3.35 -0.14
C GLU A 102 10.03 -3.75 -0.79
N CYS A 103 9.96 -4.92 -1.40
CA CYS A 103 8.76 -5.41 -2.08
C CYS A 103 8.59 -6.94 -2.00
N THR A 104 8.88 -7.51 -0.84
CA THR A 104 8.73 -8.96 -0.58
C THR A 104 7.26 -9.36 -0.43
N GLY A 105 6.38 -8.44 -0.01
CA GLY A 105 5.00 -8.73 0.34
C GLY A 105 4.84 -9.52 1.66
N ASN A 106 5.91 -9.64 2.44
CA ASN A 106 5.86 -10.24 3.78
C ASN A 106 6.12 -9.13 4.82
N PRO A 107 5.10 -8.68 5.57
CA PRO A 107 5.24 -7.53 6.45
C PRO A 107 6.25 -7.73 7.59
N ILE A 108 6.38 -8.95 8.13
CA ILE A 108 7.32 -9.23 9.23
C ILE A 108 8.76 -9.04 8.75
N VAL A 109 9.07 -9.63 7.60
CA VAL A 109 10.40 -9.54 6.98
C VAL A 109 10.67 -8.12 6.46
N ALA A 110 9.66 -7.45 5.90
CA ALA A 110 9.77 -6.08 5.43
C ALA A 110 10.14 -5.09 6.54
N ILE A 111 9.56 -5.26 7.73
CA ILE A 111 9.89 -4.49 8.92
C ILE A 111 11.36 -4.72 9.33
N GLU A 112 11.83 -5.96 9.32
CA GLU A 112 13.24 -6.27 9.62
C GLU A 112 14.19 -5.66 8.58
N HIS A 113 13.87 -5.76 7.29
CA HIS A 113 14.65 -5.15 6.21
C HIS A 113 14.71 -3.62 6.35
N ALA A 114 13.59 -2.98 6.71
CA ALA A 114 13.54 -1.54 6.94
C ALA A 114 14.47 -1.14 8.09
N LEU A 115 14.40 -1.82 9.24
CA LEU A 115 15.26 -1.54 10.39
C LEU A 115 16.75 -1.74 10.08
N LEU A 116 17.11 -2.83 9.38
CA LEU A 116 18.48 -3.07 8.92
C LEU A 116 18.97 -1.97 7.97
N SER A 117 18.09 -1.52 7.07
CA SER A 117 18.39 -0.45 6.12
C SER A 117 18.63 0.89 6.82
N PHE A 118 17.79 1.24 7.81
CA PHE A 118 17.97 2.45 8.62
C PHE A 118 19.29 2.41 9.38
N ALA A 119 19.64 1.28 10.01
CA ALA A 119 20.90 1.10 10.72
C ALA A 119 22.11 1.23 9.77
N ALA A 120 21.98 0.88 8.49
CA ALA A 120 22.99 1.05 7.47
C ALA A 120 22.98 2.44 6.78
N GLY A 121 22.13 3.37 7.23
CA GLY A 121 22.01 4.72 6.68
C GLY A 121 21.38 4.74 5.28
N LYS A 122 20.48 3.81 4.96
CA LYS A 122 19.80 3.72 3.67
C LYS A 122 18.37 4.23 3.76
N HIS A 123 17.95 5.01 2.76
CA HIS A 123 16.55 5.32 2.56
C HIS A 123 15.77 4.06 2.17
N VAL A 124 14.50 3.98 2.54
CA VAL A 124 13.62 2.83 2.21
C VAL A 124 12.37 3.32 1.49
N ILE A 125 12.05 2.69 0.37
CA ILE A 125 10.76 2.81 -0.30
C ILE A 125 10.05 1.46 -0.11
N SER A 126 8.94 1.49 0.62
CA SER A 126 8.17 0.28 0.96
C SER A 126 7.08 0.03 -0.06
N GLY A 127 7.20 -1.08 -0.80
CA GLY A 127 6.13 -1.66 -1.60
C GLY A 127 5.28 -2.67 -0.81
N THR A 128 5.67 -2.97 0.44
CA THR A 128 4.93 -3.85 1.34
C THR A 128 4.11 -3.00 2.32
N VAL A 129 2.99 -2.46 1.84
CA VAL A 129 2.09 -1.56 2.59
C VAL A 129 1.51 -2.20 3.85
N GLU A 130 1.51 -3.53 3.93
CA GLU A 130 1.13 -4.31 5.11
C GLU A 130 1.98 -3.95 6.33
N ALA A 131 3.27 -3.64 6.14
CA ALA A 131 4.16 -3.17 7.20
C ALA A 131 3.73 -1.80 7.75
N ASP A 132 3.28 -0.89 6.87
CA ASP A 132 2.72 0.41 7.27
C ASP A 132 1.46 0.24 8.14
N ALA A 133 0.56 -0.67 7.77
CA ALA A 133 -0.64 -0.94 8.54
C ALA A 133 -0.35 -1.52 9.94
N ILE A 134 0.74 -2.28 10.11
CA ILE A 134 1.15 -2.82 11.43
C ILE A 134 1.77 -1.74 12.31
N CYS A 135 2.79 -1.05 11.80
CA CYS A 135 3.63 -0.17 12.61
C CYS A 135 4.30 0.97 11.82
N GLY A 136 3.63 1.50 10.79
CA GLY A 136 4.17 2.55 9.93
C GLY A 136 4.69 3.77 10.69
N ALA A 137 3.94 4.28 11.67
CA ALA A 137 4.35 5.43 12.46
C ALA A 137 5.65 5.18 13.26
N ALA A 138 5.82 3.99 13.82
CA ALA A 138 7.06 3.63 14.51
C ALA A 138 8.23 3.45 13.53
N LEU A 139 8.01 2.90 12.33
CA LEU A 139 9.03 2.82 11.28
C LEU A 139 9.49 4.21 10.83
N VAL A 140 8.57 5.15 10.67
CA VAL A 140 8.89 6.54 10.34
C VAL A 140 9.76 7.17 11.43
N SER A 141 9.39 7.01 12.71
CA SER A 141 10.18 7.51 13.83
C SER A 141 11.62 6.96 13.80
N ARG A 142 11.77 5.64 13.55
CA ARG A 142 13.11 5.01 13.43
C ARG A 142 13.91 5.52 12.24
N ALA A 143 13.26 5.78 11.11
CA ALA A 143 13.92 6.36 9.94
C ALA A 143 14.39 7.78 10.21
N GLU A 144 13.55 8.62 10.85
CA GLU A 144 13.89 9.98 11.23
C GLU A 144 15.05 10.03 12.25
N GLU A 145 15.03 9.14 13.26
CA GLU A 145 16.12 8.97 14.22
C GLU A 145 17.46 8.60 13.55
N ALA A 146 17.39 7.78 12.47
CA ALA A 146 18.57 7.39 11.68
C ALA A 146 18.97 8.43 10.62
N GLY A 147 18.23 9.53 10.47
CA GLY A 147 18.48 10.56 9.45
C GLY A 147 18.22 10.08 8.01
N VAL A 148 17.34 9.10 7.83
CA VAL A 148 16.97 8.53 6.53
C VAL A 148 15.47 8.68 6.28
N ILE A 149 15.04 8.37 5.04
CA ILE A 149 13.65 8.47 4.62
C ILE A 149 13.05 7.08 4.55
N TYR A 150 11.87 6.93 5.15
CA TYR A 150 10.94 5.84 4.88
C TYR A 150 9.78 6.39 4.04
N SER A 151 9.46 5.77 2.91
CA SER A 151 8.47 6.26 1.97
C SER A 151 7.54 5.14 1.51
N GLN A 152 6.27 5.41 1.40
CA GLN A 152 5.34 4.60 0.63
C GLN A 152 5.72 4.63 -0.85
N ALA A 153 5.40 3.55 -1.57
CA ALA A 153 5.72 3.41 -2.99
C ALA A 153 4.68 4.12 -3.86
N TYR A 154 5.10 5.10 -4.66
CA TYR A 154 4.21 5.74 -5.64
C TYR A 154 3.78 4.76 -6.74
N GLY A 155 2.55 4.90 -7.17
CA GLY A 155 1.86 3.92 -8.01
C GLY A 155 1.05 2.93 -7.19
N ASP A 156 1.26 2.85 -5.85
CA ASP A 156 0.31 2.22 -4.93
C ASP A 156 -0.71 3.26 -4.44
N GLN A 157 -1.91 2.79 -4.12
CA GLN A 157 -3.04 3.66 -3.83
C GLN A 157 -2.84 4.56 -2.60
N PRO A 158 -2.18 4.13 -1.51
CA PRO A 158 -1.90 5.02 -0.38
C PRO A 158 -1.07 6.25 -0.78
N ALA A 159 0.03 6.06 -1.48
CA ALA A 159 0.89 7.17 -1.91
C ALA A 159 0.18 8.10 -2.90
N MET A 160 -0.61 7.56 -3.84
CA MET A 160 -1.36 8.37 -4.80
C MET A 160 -2.52 9.11 -4.13
N THR A 161 -3.18 8.52 -3.13
CA THR A 161 -4.22 9.21 -2.36
C THR A 161 -3.61 10.29 -1.48
N TYR A 162 -2.44 10.04 -0.88
CA TYR A 162 -1.67 11.05 -0.15
C TYR A 162 -1.37 12.26 -1.03
N GLU A 163 -0.89 12.06 -2.26
CA GLU A 163 -0.64 13.14 -3.23
C GLU A 163 -1.91 13.96 -3.52
N LEU A 164 -3.06 13.32 -3.71
CA LEU A 164 -4.32 14.03 -3.96
C LEU A 164 -4.77 14.86 -2.74
N VAL A 165 -4.61 14.32 -1.53
CA VAL A 165 -4.92 15.03 -0.28
C VAL A 165 -3.96 16.18 -0.06
N ASP A 166 -2.66 15.99 -0.30
CA ASP A 166 -1.64 17.03 -0.20
C ASP A 166 -1.90 18.16 -1.21
N TRP A 167 -2.20 17.80 -2.47
CA TRP A 167 -2.63 18.78 -3.48
C TRP A 167 -3.82 19.60 -3.00
N ALA A 168 -4.85 18.96 -2.46
CA ALA A 168 -6.04 19.64 -2.01
C ALA A 168 -5.73 20.64 -0.88
N ARG A 169 -5.02 20.17 0.16
CA ARG A 169 -4.65 21.00 1.33
C ARG A 169 -3.68 22.12 0.96
N SER A 170 -2.67 21.82 0.14
CA SER A 170 -1.70 22.82 -0.34
C SER A 170 -2.35 23.88 -1.23
N SER A 171 -3.47 23.56 -1.88
CA SER A 171 -4.28 24.52 -2.64
C SER A 171 -5.35 25.24 -1.78
N GLY A 172 -5.41 24.95 -0.48
CA GLY A 172 -6.37 25.57 0.45
C GLY A 172 -7.78 24.98 0.41
N TRP A 173 -7.98 23.79 -0.20
CA TRP A 173 -9.27 23.13 -0.21
C TRP A 173 -9.55 22.39 1.10
N HIS A 174 -10.79 22.41 1.54
CA HIS A 174 -11.26 21.58 2.65
C HIS A 174 -11.49 20.14 2.17
N VAL A 175 -10.69 19.21 2.65
CA VAL A 175 -10.80 17.79 2.33
C VAL A 175 -11.92 17.17 3.15
N VAL A 176 -12.92 16.63 2.48
CA VAL A 176 -14.09 15.97 3.10
C VAL A 176 -13.88 14.49 3.23
N ALA A 177 -13.31 13.87 2.21
CA ALA A 177 -13.00 12.46 2.20
C ALA A 177 -11.92 12.15 1.15
N ALA A 178 -11.25 11.03 1.31
CA ALA A 178 -10.37 10.49 0.28
C ALA A 178 -10.40 8.96 0.34
N GLY A 179 -9.89 8.32 -0.72
CA GLY A 179 -9.82 6.87 -0.73
C GLY A 179 -9.59 6.30 -2.12
N ARG A 180 -10.06 5.08 -2.27
CA ARG A 180 -9.84 4.29 -3.49
C ARG A 180 -11.13 3.70 -4.04
N GLY A 181 -11.05 3.17 -5.25
CA GLY A 181 -12.11 2.32 -5.79
C GLY A 181 -11.81 0.83 -5.59
N HIS A 182 -12.85 0.02 -5.60
CA HIS A 182 -12.74 -1.44 -5.54
C HIS A 182 -13.95 -2.13 -6.17
N LYS A 183 -13.80 -3.41 -6.50
CA LYS A 183 -14.90 -4.32 -6.87
C LYS A 183 -15.18 -5.23 -5.68
N TRP A 184 -16.27 -5.03 -4.99
CA TRP A 184 -16.56 -5.79 -3.77
C TRP A 184 -18.05 -6.16 -3.67
N LYS A 185 -18.32 -7.31 -3.02
CA LYS A 185 -19.64 -7.76 -2.61
C LYS A 185 -19.56 -8.37 -1.21
N PRO A 186 -20.62 -8.30 -0.40
CA PRO A 186 -20.61 -8.82 0.98
C PRO A 186 -20.19 -10.29 1.10
N GLU A 187 -20.62 -11.14 0.16
CA GLU A 187 -20.26 -12.56 0.12
C GLU A 187 -18.77 -12.83 -0.09
N TYR A 188 -18.03 -11.88 -0.65
CA TYR A 188 -16.59 -12.03 -0.90
C TYR A 188 -15.75 -12.10 0.37
N ARG A 189 -16.28 -11.56 1.48
CA ARG A 189 -15.58 -11.54 2.77
C ARG A 189 -15.12 -12.93 3.23
N PHE A 190 -15.86 -13.97 2.87
CA PHE A 190 -15.57 -15.35 3.24
C PHE A 190 -14.83 -16.13 2.16
N SER A 191 -14.40 -15.48 1.08
CA SER A 191 -13.65 -16.13 0.01
C SER A 191 -12.32 -16.68 0.49
N THR A 192 -11.83 -17.69 -0.19
CA THR A 192 -10.58 -18.38 0.12
C THR A 192 -9.68 -18.42 -1.12
N PRO A 193 -8.40 -18.76 -0.99
CA PRO A 193 -7.52 -18.96 -2.13
C PRO A 193 -8.06 -19.95 -3.19
N ASP A 194 -8.93 -20.88 -2.78
CA ASP A 194 -9.52 -21.87 -3.69
C ASP A 194 -10.71 -21.29 -4.48
N THR A 195 -11.46 -20.34 -3.92
CA THR A 195 -12.71 -19.82 -4.51
C THR A 195 -12.53 -18.48 -5.23
N VAL A 196 -11.40 -17.79 -5.02
CA VAL A 196 -11.19 -16.42 -5.51
C VAL A 196 -11.27 -16.28 -7.03
N TYR A 197 -10.77 -17.27 -7.76
CA TYR A 197 -10.67 -17.15 -9.23
C TYR A 197 -12.02 -17.20 -9.93
N GLU A 198 -12.98 -17.99 -9.43
CA GLU A 198 -14.34 -18.05 -9.98
C GLU A 198 -15.00 -16.67 -9.95
N SER A 199 -14.86 -15.96 -8.84
CA SER A 199 -15.45 -14.64 -8.65
C SER A 199 -14.76 -13.53 -9.45
N TRP A 200 -13.47 -13.70 -9.78
CA TRP A 200 -12.72 -12.78 -10.65
C TRP A 200 -12.97 -13.01 -12.14
N GLY A 201 -13.63 -14.09 -12.52
CA GLY A 201 -13.78 -14.46 -13.92
C GLY A 201 -12.47 -14.93 -14.56
N THR A 202 -11.54 -15.45 -13.75
CA THR A 202 -10.23 -15.96 -14.17
C THR A 202 -10.18 -17.46 -13.90
N THR A 203 -9.67 -18.26 -14.84
CA THR A 203 -9.47 -19.67 -14.60
C THR A 203 -8.20 -19.95 -13.79
N ALA A 204 -8.15 -21.05 -13.06
CA ALA A 204 -6.95 -21.49 -12.34
C ALA A 204 -5.72 -21.62 -13.28
N GLU A 205 -5.93 -22.02 -14.53
CA GLU A 205 -4.88 -22.12 -15.56
C GLU A 205 -4.35 -20.74 -15.96
N GLN A 206 -5.25 -19.76 -16.15
CA GLN A 206 -4.86 -18.38 -16.44
C GLN A 206 -4.08 -17.77 -15.26
N ALA A 207 -4.54 -18.01 -14.04
CA ALA A 207 -3.88 -17.58 -12.82
C ALA A 207 -2.46 -18.18 -12.70
N LYS A 208 -2.32 -19.48 -12.93
CA LYS A 208 -1.04 -20.17 -12.93
C LYS A 208 -0.09 -19.65 -14.02
N ARG A 209 -0.59 -19.43 -15.24
CA ARG A 209 0.18 -18.84 -16.36
C ARG A 209 0.62 -17.42 -16.02
N GLY A 210 -0.24 -16.63 -15.34
CA GLY A 210 0.05 -15.28 -14.86
C GLY A 210 0.95 -15.26 -13.61
N ARG A 211 1.34 -16.42 -13.08
CA ARG A 211 2.13 -16.54 -11.83
C ARG A 211 1.50 -15.78 -10.67
N GLN A 212 0.17 -15.84 -10.58
CA GLN A 212 -0.59 -15.14 -9.55
C GLN A 212 -0.51 -15.89 -8.22
N ASN A 213 -0.30 -15.15 -7.13
CA ASN A 213 -0.38 -15.70 -5.79
C ASN A 213 -1.85 -15.75 -5.33
N PRO A 214 -2.44 -16.94 -5.08
CA PRO A 214 -3.85 -17.06 -4.70
C PRO A 214 -4.21 -16.29 -3.42
N LYS A 215 -3.34 -16.29 -2.41
CA LYS A 215 -3.56 -15.52 -1.17
C LYS A 215 -3.59 -14.01 -1.44
N MET A 216 -2.66 -13.50 -2.25
CA MET A 216 -2.65 -12.07 -2.61
C MET A 216 -3.94 -11.69 -3.36
N TYR A 217 -4.38 -12.52 -4.32
CA TYR A 217 -5.65 -12.27 -5.02
C TYR A 217 -6.84 -12.34 -4.08
N ASN A 218 -6.83 -13.29 -3.14
CA ASN A 218 -7.90 -13.42 -2.16
C ASN A 218 -7.95 -12.25 -1.19
N SER A 219 -6.82 -11.64 -0.82
CA SER A 219 -6.79 -10.47 0.06
C SER A 219 -7.46 -9.23 -0.57
N PHE A 220 -7.39 -9.10 -1.89
CA PHE A 220 -8.22 -8.10 -2.59
C PHE A 220 -9.69 -8.46 -2.52
N HIS A 221 -10.02 -9.74 -2.71
CA HIS A 221 -11.39 -10.19 -2.85
C HIS A 221 -12.16 -10.15 -1.51
N ASP A 222 -11.55 -10.58 -0.42
CA ASP A 222 -12.17 -10.60 0.90
C ASP A 222 -12.20 -9.23 1.62
N GLY A 223 -11.71 -8.17 0.98
CA GLY A 223 -11.69 -6.82 1.52
C GLY A 223 -10.50 -6.50 2.42
N THR A 224 -9.59 -7.45 2.63
CA THR A 224 -8.38 -7.27 3.46
C THR A 224 -7.45 -6.20 2.88
N LYS A 225 -7.11 -6.32 1.59
CA LYS A 225 -6.18 -5.36 0.95
C LYS A 225 -6.73 -3.93 0.94
N PRO A 226 -8.02 -3.68 0.57
CA PRO A 226 -8.62 -2.36 0.76
C PRO A 226 -8.55 -1.81 2.18
N ALA A 227 -8.72 -2.67 3.20
CA ALA A 227 -8.61 -2.24 4.59
C ALA A 227 -7.16 -1.82 4.93
N ILE A 228 -6.15 -2.58 4.48
CA ILE A 228 -4.72 -2.29 4.67
C ILE A 228 -4.35 -0.95 4.02
N GLU A 229 -4.73 -0.76 2.77
CA GLU A 229 -4.43 0.47 2.04
C GLU A 229 -5.16 1.68 2.62
N CYS A 230 -6.42 1.54 3.04
CA CYS A 230 -7.15 2.60 3.72
C CYS A 230 -6.55 2.94 5.09
N ALA A 231 -6.03 1.97 5.85
CA ALA A 231 -5.30 2.25 7.08
C ALA A 231 -4.04 3.07 6.81
N ALA A 232 -3.26 2.71 5.78
CA ALA A 232 -2.09 3.48 5.37
C ALA A 232 -2.46 4.90 4.91
N ILE A 233 -3.60 5.08 4.21
CA ILE A 233 -4.13 6.40 3.84
C ILE A 233 -4.48 7.22 5.09
N CYS A 234 -5.23 6.66 6.05
CA CYS A 234 -5.57 7.34 7.30
C CYS A 234 -4.30 7.79 8.04
N ASN A 235 -3.35 6.87 8.22
CA ASN A 235 -2.12 7.10 8.96
C ASN A 235 -1.17 8.11 8.28
N ALA A 236 -1.24 8.23 6.95
CA ALA A 236 -0.45 9.19 6.18
C ALA A 236 -1.11 10.57 6.06
N THR A 237 -2.45 10.62 5.98
CA THR A 237 -3.18 11.85 5.68
C THR A 237 -3.82 12.51 6.90
N GLY A 238 -3.92 11.81 8.03
CA GLY A 238 -4.66 12.28 9.20
C GLY A 238 -6.18 12.24 9.02
N LEU A 239 -6.69 11.56 7.98
CA LEU A 239 -8.12 11.27 7.83
C LEU A 239 -8.53 10.11 8.73
N ASP A 240 -9.80 10.05 9.11
CA ASP A 240 -10.32 9.04 10.02
C ASP A 240 -10.86 7.81 9.30
N ALA A 241 -10.73 6.65 9.91
CA ALA A 241 -11.42 5.44 9.50
C ALA A 241 -12.89 5.47 9.97
N PRO A 242 -13.86 4.94 9.20
CA PRO A 242 -15.25 4.80 9.67
C PRO A 242 -15.31 3.87 10.89
N SER A 243 -16.17 4.23 11.86
CA SER A 243 -16.27 3.53 13.15
C SER A 243 -16.65 2.05 13.02
N GLY A 244 -17.51 1.74 12.04
CA GLY A 244 -17.98 0.39 11.71
C GLY A 244 -17.08 -0.37 10.72
N GLY A 245 -16.03 0.26 10.16
CA GLY A 245 -15.27 -0.23 9.04
C GLY A 245 -15.81 0.26 7.69
N LEU A 246 -15.14 -0.07 6.60
CA LEU A 246 -15.49 0.34 5.24
C LEU A 246 -16.90 -0.10 4.84
N THR A 247 -17.66 0.77 4.20
CA THR A 247 -19.07 0.53 3.82
C THR A 247 -19.25 0.20 2.35
N TYR A 248 -18.25 0.47 1.50
CA TYR A 248 -18.25 0.18 0.07
C TYR A 248 -19.48 0.72 -0.68
N PRO A 249 -19.83 2.02 -0.57
CA PRO A 249 -20.96 2.56 -1.31
C PRO A 249 -20.74 2.42 -2.83
N SER A 250 -21.80 1.98 -3.53
CA SER A 250 -21.77 1.84 -4.99
C SER A 250 -21.80 3.20 -5.67
N GLY A 251 -20.89 3.43 -6.62
CA GLY A 251 -20.87 4.67 -7.39
C GLY A 251 -19.85 4.68 -8.53
N SER A 252 -20.13 5.48 -9.53
CA SER A 252 -19.18 5.92 -10.55
C SER A 252 -18.37 7.11 -10.05
N VAL A 253 -17.40 7.58 -10.82
CA VAL A 253 -16.68 8.82 -10.48
C VAL A 253 -17.60 10.04 -10.44
N ASP A 254 -18.68 10.01 -11.22
CA ASP A 254 -19.65 11.09 -11.30
C ASP A 254 -20.55 11.15 -10.05
N ASP A 255 -20.68 10.05 -9.32
CA ASP A 255 -21.48 9.95 -8.10
C ASP A 255 -20.69 10.38 -6.84
N ILE A 256 -19.36 10.40 -6.90
CA ILE A 256 -18.51 10.64 -5.71
C ILE A 256 -18.85 11.97 -5.01
N PRO A 257 -19.06 13.11 -5.70
CA PRO A 257 -19.40 14.37 -5.03
C PRO A 257 -20.70 14.28 -4.20
N ASN A 258 -21.67 13.50 -4.65
CA ASN A 258 -22.93 13.28 -3.94
C ASN A 258 -22.80 12.25 -2.82
N LEU A 259 -22.04 11.17 -3.03
CA LEU A 259 -21.84 10.10 -2.05
C LEU A 259 -20.97 10.54 -0.88
N MET A 260 -19.84 11.21 -1.16
CA MET A 260 -18.82 11.54 -0.19
C MET A 260 -19.09 12.84 0.56
N ARG A 261 -20.29 12.95 1.11
CA ARG A 261 -20.74 14.01 2.04
C ARG A 261 -21.12 13.37 3.37
N GLY A 262 -21.19 14.19 4.42
CA GLY A 262 -21.76 13.75 5.70
C GLY A 262 -23.22 13.31 5.54
N ARG A 263 -23.69 12.42 6.39
CA ARG A 263 -25.09 11.93 6.39
C ARG A 263 -26.10 13.05 6.56
N ASP A 264 -25.77 14.08 7.33
CA ASP A 264 -26.56 15.29 7.52
C ASP A 264 -26.70 16.13 6.23
N ALA A 265 -25.75 16.02 5.31
CA ALA A 265 -25.77 16.62 3.98
C ALA A 265 -26.29 15.66 2.89
N GLY A 266 -26.83 14.50 3.26
CA GLY A 266 -27.41 13.50 2.35
C GLY A 266 -26.40 12.55 1.72
N GLY A 267 -25.16 12.47 2.21
CA GLY A 267 -24.13 11.53 1.80
C GLY A 267 -24.06 10.27 2.70
N VAL A 268 -22.95 9.56 2.63
CA VAL A 268 -22.75 8.28 3.35
C VAL A 268 -21.79 8.38 4.53
N LEU A 269 -21.00 9.45 4.63
CA LEU A 269 -19.95 9.58 5.64
C LEU A 269 -20.52 9.82 7.04
N GLU A 270 -19.87 9.25 8.06
CA GLU A 270 -20.19 9.52 9.46
C GLU A 270 -19.78 10.94 9.86
N CYS A 271 -18.67 11.43 9.30
CA CYS A 271 -18.15 12.77 9.50
C CYS A 271 -17.32 13.21 8.29
N GLU A 272 -17.08 14.51 8.14
CA GLU A 272 -16.06 15.01 7.19
C GLU A 272 -14.66 14.63 7.69
N GLY A 273 -13.73 14.40 6.76
CA GLY A 273 -12.38 13.94 7.07
C GLY A 273 -12.24 12.41 7.13
N GLN A 274 -13.13 11.66 6.48
CA GLN A 274 -13.17 10.19 6.52
C GLN A 274 -12.56 9.56 5.27
N VAL A 275 -11.96 8.37 5.43
CA VAL A 275 -11.54 7.49 4.31
C VAL A 275 -12.66 6.52 3.95
N GLU A 276 -12.87 6.27 2.65
CA GLU A 276 -13.86 5.29 2.19
C GLU A 276 -13.43 4.63 0.87
N VAL A 277 -14.07 3.51 0.53
CA VAL A 277 -13.86 2.76 -0.72
C VAL A 277 -15.12 2.83 -1.58
N ILE A 278 -14.99 3.36 -2.80
CA ILE A 278 -16.08 3.36 -3.78
C ILE A 278 -16.17 1.99 -4.46
N ASN A 279 -17.34 1.38 -4.40
CA ASN A 279 -17.59 0.10 -5.04
C ASN A 279 -17.97 0.28 -6.51
N SER A 280 -17.26 -0.43 -7.39
CA SER A 280 -17.53 -0.41 -8.83
C SER A 280 -18.75 -1.23 -9.26
N ILE A 281 -19.39 -1.94 -8.32
CA ILE A 281 -20.59 -2.75 -8.58
C ILE A 281 -21.84 -1.97 -8.19
N GLY A 282 -22.75 -1.85 -9.13
CA GLY A 282 -24.07 -1.24 -8.87
C GLY A 282 -24.99 -2.15 -8.05
N LEU A 283 -26.09 -1.59 -7.58
CA LEU A 283 -27.12 -2.32 -6.80
C LEU A 283 -27.75 -3.49 -7.57
N ASP A 284 -27.67 -3.47 -8.90
CA ASP A 284 -28.10 -4.56 -9.76
C ASP A 284 -27.06 -5.69 -9.93
N GLY A 285 -25.91 -5.57 -9.24
CA GLY A 285 -24.80 -6.52 -9.26
C GLY A 285 -23.89 -6.44 -10.50
N LYS A 286 -24.08 -5.45 -11.37
CA LYS A 286 -23.23 -5.23 -12.56
C LYS A 286 -22.18 -4.16 -12.31
N GLU A 287 -21.10 -4.22 -13.07
CA GLU A 287 -20.10 -3.14 -13.06
C GLU A 287 -20.69 -1.84 -13.62
N LEU A 288 -20.49 -0.76 -12.90
CA LEU A 288 -20.93 0.57 -13.29
C LEU A 288 -20.07 1.09 -14.46
N TYR A 289 -20.70 1.82 -15.37
CA TYR A 289 -19.96 2.62 -16.34
C TYR A 289 -19.20 3.73 -15.61
N HIS A 290 -18.01 4.11 -16.10
CA HIS A 290 -17.17 5.15 -15.52
C HIS A 290 -16.83 4.91 -14.04
N ASN A 291 -16.68 3.63 -13.65
CA ASN A 291 -16.31 3.25 -12.30
C ASN A 291 -14.81 3.50 -12.02
N ILE A 292 -14.46 3.64 -10.74
CA ILE A 292 -13.10 3.91 -10.28
C ILE A 292 -12.40 2.66 -9.69
N ARG A 293 -12.76 1.48 -10.11
CA ARG A 293 -12.30 0.19 -9.52
C ARG A 293 -10.82 0.13 -9.16
N THR A 294 -9.95 0.72 -9.98
CA THR A 294 -8.49 0.66 -9.79
C THR A 294 -7.89 2.03 -9.49
N GLY A 295 -8.72 3.03 -9.24
CA GLY A 295 -8.25 4.40 -9.04
C GLY A 295 -8.27 4.85 -7.59
N VAL A 296 -7.93 6.11 -7.42
CA VAL A 296 -7.92 6.85 -6.15
C VAL A 296 -8.61 8.19 -6.33
N TRP A 297 -9.13 8.76 -5.24
CA TRP A 297 -9.91 9.98 -5.29
C TRP A 297 -9.78 10.80 -4.00
N VAL A 298 -10.06 12.11 -4.12
CA VAL A 298 -10.25 13.04 -3.00
C VAL A 298 -11.49 13.89 -3.26
N ALA A 299 -12.39 13.97 -2.29
CA ALA A 299 -13.54 14.86 -2.31
C ALA A 299 -13.24 16.10 -1.47
N VAL A 300 -13.55 17.26 -2.01
CA VAL A 300 -13.33 18.57 -1.37
C VAL A 300 -14.60 19.40 -1.38
N LYS A 301 -14.67 20.39 -0.48
CA LYS A 301 -15.82 21.25 -0.27
C LYS A 301 -15.45 22.71 -0.41
N ALA A 302 -16.28 23.47 -1.11
CA ALA A 302 -16.26 24.94 -1.10
C ALA A 302 -16.74 25.46 0.27
N LEU A 303 -15.95 26.33 0.89
CA LEU A 303 -16.26 26.93 2.18
C LEU A 303 -16.88 28.33 2.05
N THR A 304 -16.93 28.88 0.84
CA THR A 304 -17.47 30.21 0.55
C THR A 304 -18.32 30.20 -0.71
N ASP A 305 -19.28 31.13 -0.81
CA ASP A 305 -20.09 31.32 -2.03
C ASP A 305 -19.21 31.66 -3.24
N TYR A 306 -18.11 32.37 -3.01
CA TYR A 306 -17.16 32.69 -4.11
C TYR A 306 -16.54 31.42 -4.69
N GLN A 307 -16.07 30.50 -3.84
CA GLN A 307 -15.53 29.22 -4.31
C GLN A 307 -16.58 28.39 -5.05
N LYS A 308 -17.82 28.33 -4.53
CA LYS A 308 -18.94 27.67 -5.19
C LYS A 308 -19.21 28.28 -6.58
N ASN A 309 -19.28 29.62 -6.68
CA ASN A 309 -19.48 30.31 -7.96
C ASN A 309 -18.34 30.01 -8.96
N CYS A 310 -17.10 29.90 -8.48
CA CYS A 310 -15.99 29.45 -9.32
C CYS A 310 -16.20 28.02 -9.87
N PHE A 311 -16.77 27.13 -9.12
CA PHE A 311 -17.08 25.79 -9.65
C PHE A 311 -18.06 25.84 -10.81
N GLU A 312 -19.09 26.66 -10.70
CA GLU A 312 -20.06 26.88 -11.76
C GLU A 312 -19.42 27.56 -12.99
N GLU A 313 -18.65 28.64 -12.80
CA GLU A 313 -17.95 29.36 -13.87
C GLU A 313 -16.97 28.48 -14.65
N TYR A 314 -16.30 27.52 -13.98
CA TYR A 314 -15.35 26.61 -14.60
C TYR A 314 -15.94 25.24 -14.97
N PHE A 315 -17.28 25.11 -14.91
CA PHE A 315 -18.01 23.89 -15.27
C PHE A 315 -17.50 22.63 -14.53
N VAL A 316 -17.10 22.80 -13.27
CA VAL A 316 -16.65 21.67 -12.42
C VAL A 316 -17.85 20.78 -12.14
N HIS A 317 -17.69 19.48 -12.30
CA HIS A 317 -18.71 18.51 -11.90
C HIS A 317 -18.81 18.47 -10.37
N THR A 318 -19.96 18.86 -9.83
CA THR A 318 -20.22 18.97 -8.39
C THR A 318 -21.39 18.11 -7.98
N ASP A 319 -21.62 18.01 -6.66
CA ASP A 319 -22.87 17.52 -6.11
C ASP A 319 -24.08 18.44 -6.41
N ASP A 320 -25.28 18.00 -6.07
CA ASP A 320 -26.52 18.75 -6.32
C ASP A 320 -26.56 20.13 -5.63
N SER A 321 -25.79 20.34 -4.56
CA SER A 321 -25.69 21.62 -3.87
C SER A 321 -24.68 22.59 -4.52
N GLY A 322 -23.83 22.11 -5.41
CA GLY A 322 -22.73 22.85 -6.02
C GLY A 322 -21.55 23.11 -5.08
N LEU A 323 -21.50 22.45 -3.92
CA LEU A 323 -20.47 22.69 -2.90
C LEU A 323 -19.33 21.66 -2.93
N TYR A 324 -19.57 20.44 -3.38
CA TYR A 324 -18.59 19.36 -3.32
C TYR A 324 -18.14 18.96 -4.72
N PHE A 325 -16.85 18.75 -4.90
CA PHE A 325 -16.32 18.14 -6.12
C PHE A 325 -15.27 17.08 -5.79
N CYS A 326 -14.95 16.25 -6.77
CA CYS A 326 -13.98 15.18 -6.64
C CYS A 326 -12.85 15.34 -7.67
N LYS A 327 -11.59 15.19 -7.20
CA LYS A 327 -10.44 14.94 -8.08
C LYS A 327 -10.04 13.48 -7.95
N PHE A 328 -9.69 12.83 -9.05
CA PHE A 328 -9.41 11.40 -9.06
C PHE A 328 -8.37 11.02 -10.12
N ASN A 329 -7.72 9.90 -9.90
CA ASN A 329 -6.94 9.17 -10.90
C ASN A 329 -7.66 7.84 -11.17
N MET A 330 -8.01 7.58 -12.43
CA MET A 330 -8.76 6.36 -12.82
C MET A 330 -7.99 5.07 -12.59
N TYR A 331 -6.67 5.13 -12.58
CA TYR A 331 -5.79 3.98 -12.51
C TYR A 331 -4.66 4.22 -11.52
N HIS A 332 -4.16 3.14 -10.94
CA HIS A 332 -2.87 3.07 -10.29
C HIS A 332 -2.04 1.97 -10.95
N LEU A 333 -0.74 2.19 -11.12
CA LEU A 333 0.14 1.27 -11.81
C LEU A 333 1.30 0.88 -10.90
N ILE A 334 0.99 0.06 -9.91
CA ILE A 334 1.93 -0.37 -8.88
C ILE A 334 3.24 -0.89 -9.50
N GLY A 335 4.37 -0.46 -8.97
CA GLY A 335 5.70 -0.78 -9.50
C GLY A 335 6.07 -0.03 -10.79
N LEU A 336 5.13 0.17 -11.73
CA LEU A 336 5.41 0.88 -12.99
C LEU A 336 5.64 2.38 -12.78
N GLU A 337 5.08 2.98 -11.75
CA GLU A 337 5.22 4.40 -11.40
C GLU A 337 6.23 4.64 -10.27
N LEU A 338 6.87 3.60 -9.75
CA LEU A 338 7.77 3.67 -8.59
C LEU A 338 8.99 4.59 -8.80
N GLY A 339 9.36 4.85 -10.04
CA GLY A 339 10.39 5.83 -10.39
C GLY A 339 10.15 7.22 -9.81
N ILE A 340 8.88 7.58 -9.55
CA ILE A 340 8.51 8.84 -8.88
C ILE A 340 9.02 8.86 -7.43
N SER A 341 8.83 7.78 -6.67
CA SER A 341 9.38 7.68 -5.30
C SER A 341 10.91 7.70 -5.32
N VAL A 342 11.54 6.96 -6.23
CA VAL A 342 13.00 6.95 -6.38
C VAL A 342 13.54 8.37 -6.63
N ALA A 343 12.89 9.11 -7.51
CA ALA A 343 13.30 10.47 -7.84
C ALA A 343 13.04 11.45 -6.67
N ASN A 344 11.88 11.36 -5.98
CA ASN A 344 11.63 12.23 -4.83
C ASN A 344 12.63 11.97 -3.70
N VAL A 345 12.83 10.72 -3.31
CA VAL A 345 13.77 10.34 -2.26
C VAL A 345 15.20 10.70 -2.64
N GLY A 346 15.65 10.31 -3.84
CA GLY A 346 17.06 10.45 -4.24
C GLY A 346 17.49 11.84 -4.70
N LEU A 347 16.55 12.70 -5.13
CA LEU A 347 16.86 14.05 -5.62
C LEU A 347 16.46 15.15 -4.64
N ARG A 348 15.31 14.97 -3.96
CA ARG A 348 14.69 16.01 -3.14
C ARG A 348 14.76 15.74 -1.65
N GLY A 349 15.06 14.51 -1.26
CA GLY A 349 14.99 14.11 0.15
C GLY A 349 13.56 14.10 0.69
N GLU A 350 12.58 13.77 -0.15
CA GLU A 350 11.15 13.80 0.19
C GLU A 350 10.51 12.42 -0.01
N SER A 351 9.59 12.03 0.88
CA SER A 351 8.75 10.84 0.71
C SER A 351 7.59 11.11 -0.24
N THR A 352 7.05 10.07 -0.89
CA THR A 352 5.81 10.13 -1.68
C THR A 352 4.56 9.74 -0.89
N GLY A 353 4.67 9.66 0.42
CA GLY A 353 3.66 9.31 1.39
C GLY A 353 4.31 8.60 2.57
N VAL A 354 3.83 8.88 3.77
CA VAL A 354 4.43 8.35 5.00
C VAL A 354 3.41 8.34 6.14
N SER A 355 3.31 7.21 6.84
CA SER A 355 2.41 7.04 7.99
C SER A 355 2.99 7.74 9.22
N ARG A 356 2.58 9.00 9.48
CA ARG A 356 3.07 9.79 10.63
C ARG A 356 2.25 9.59 11.90
N GLU A 357 1.04 9.09 11.77
CA GLU A 357 0.10 8.90 12.87
C GLU A 357 -0.35 7.44 12.90
N PHE A 358 -0.88 7.00 14.03
CA PHE A 358 -1.55 5.71 14.15
C PHE A 358 -3.05 5.94 14.40
N ARG A 359 -3.78 6.35 13.36
CA ARG A 359 -5.22 6.67 13.41
C ARG A 359 -6.11 5.49 13.08
N ALA A 360 -5.62 4.61 12.24
CA ALA A 360 -6.38 3.45 11.77
C ALA A 360 -5.56 2.17 11.86
N ASP A 361 -6.26 1.09 12.02
CA ASP A 361 -5.79 -0.27 12.24
C ASP A 361 -6.51 -1.25 11.34
N VAL A 362 -5.86 -2.37 11.04
CA VAL A 362 -6.49 -3.51 10.36
C VAL A 362 -6.55 -4.68 11.33
N VAL A 363 -7.74 -4.93 11.85
CA VAL A 363 -7.97 -6.00 12.81
C VAL A 363 -8.32 -7.31 12.11
N ALA A 364 -7.89 -8.43 12.69
CA ALA A 364 -8.21 -9.77 12.20
C ALA A 364 -9.62 -10.18 12.58
N VAL A 365 -10.41 -10.63 11.61
CA VAL A 365 -11.76 -11.17 11.80
C VAL A 365 -11.83 -12.60 11.31
N ALA A 366 -12.38 -13.50 12.11
CA ALA A 366 -12.49 -14.91 11.79
C ALA A 366 -13.40 -15.15 10.58
N LYS A 367 -12.92 -15.84 9.55
CA LYS A 367 -13.70 -16.23 8.34
C LYS A 367 -14.52 -17.50 8.57
N LYS A 368 -14.23 -18.23 9.63
CA LYS A 368 -14.84 -19.49 10.04
C LYS A 368 -14.74 -19.67 11.54
N ASN A 369 -15.41 -20.67 12.09
CA ASN A 369 -15.18 -21.06 13.47
C ASN A 369 -13.74 -21.59 13.63
N LEU A 370 -12.91 -20.89 14.41
CA LEU A 370 -11.53 -21.23 14.71
C LEU A 370 -11.46 -22.06 16.00
N LYS A 371 -10.57 -23.07 16.05
CA LYS A 371 -10.42 -23.98 17.16
C LYS A 371 -9.07 -23.83 17.87
N VAL A 372 -9.05 -24.13 19.16
CA VAL A 372 -7.81 -24.20 19.93
C VAL A 372 -6.78 -25.09 19.23
N GLY A 373 -5.54 -24.58 19.13
CA GLY A 373 -4.43 -25.25 18.48
C GLY A 373 -4.33 -24.99 16.97
N GLU A 374 -5.34 -24.42 16.33
CA GLU A 374 -5.29 -24.04 14.92
C GLU A 374 -4.26 -22.93 14.70
N VAL A 375 -3.47 -23.04 13.63
CA VAL A 375 -2.49 -22.02 13.24
C VAL A 375 -3.12 -21.12 12.19
N LEU A 376 -3.07 -19.82 12.44
CA LEU A 376 -3.58 -18.82 11.49
C LEU A 376 -2.63 -18.69 10.31
N ASP A 377 -3.17 -18.45 9.16
CA ASP A 377 -2.45 -18.45 7.88
C ASP A 377 -2.25 -17.05 7.26
N GLY A 378 -2.59 -16.00 8.01
CA GLY A 378 -2.32 -14.61 7.64
C GLY A 378 -3.25 -14.05 6.58
N GLU A 379 -2.79 -12.99 5.94
CA GLU A 379 -3.50 -12.23 4.92
C GLU A 379 -3.95 -13.09 3.73
N GLY A 380 -5.20 -12.88 3.32
CA GLY A 380 -5.79 -13.55 2.15
C GLY A 380 -5.92 -15.07 2.29
N GLY A 381 -5.75 -15.61 3.49
CA GLY A 381 -5.82 -17.03 3.77
C GLY A 381 -7.24 -17.56 4.01
N TYR A 382 -7.32 -18.70 4.71
CA TYR A 382 -8.56 -19.41 5.01
C TYR A 382 -9.13 -19.05 6.38
N CYS A 383 -8.29 -18.51 7.29
CA CYS A 383 -8.63 -18.36 8.69
C CYS A 383 -9.24 -16.99 9.02
N VAL A 384 -8.64 -15.93 8.48
CA VAL A 384 -8.96 -14.55 8.85
C VAL A 384 -9.04 -13.63 7.64
N ALA A 385 -9.82 -12.55 7.78
CA ALA A 385 -9.83 -11.39 6.88
C ALA A 385 -9.52 -10.11 7.68
N GLY A 386 -8.99 -9.10 7.01
CA GLY A 386 -8.72 -7.79 7.60
C GLY A 386 -9.96 -6.90 7.59
N GLN A 387 -10.16 -6.16 8.66
CA GLN A 387 -11.19 -5.13 8.74
C GLN A 387 -10.57 -3.82 9.23
N LEU A 388 -10.84 -2.72 8.51
CA LEU A 388 -10.44 -1.37 8.93
C LEU A 388 -11.18 -0.96 10.21
N ARG A 389 -10.45 -0.41 11.17
CA ARG A 389 -11.01 0.17 12.40
C ARG A 389 -10.22 1.42 12.79
N PRO A 390 -10.86 2.42 13.42
CA PRO A 390 -10.12 3.48 14.11
C PRO A 390 -9.23 2.90 15.23
N SER A 391 -8.01 3.41 15.36
CA SER A 391 -7.06 2.92 16.37
C SER A 391 -7.57 3.13 17.81
N ASN A 392 -8.28 4.25 18.04
CA ASN A 392 -8.92 4.53 19.34
C ASN A 392 -10.07 3.57 19.70
N ILE A 393 -10.47 2.70 18.77
CA ILE A 393 -11.42 1.60 19.01
C ILE A 393 -10.66 0.27 19.10
N SER A 394 -9.78 -0.02 18.15
CA SER A 394 -9.08 -1.33 18.08
C SER A 394 -8.14 -1.56 19.25
N VAL A 395 -7.41 -0.52 19.71
CA VAL A 395 -6.43 -0.66 20.78
C VAL A 395 -7.06 -0.93 22.15
N PRO A 396 -8.10 -0.18 22.60
CA PRO A 396 -8.81 -0.53 23.82
C PRO A 396 -9.46 -1.93 23.80
N MET A 397 -9.91 -2.38 22.63
CA MET A 397 -10.41 -3.76 22.43
C MET A 397 -9.30 -4.80 22.50
N ARG A 398 -8.04 -4.39 22.48
CA ARG A 398 -6.87 -5.29 22.33
C ARG A 398 -7.00 -6.20 21.10
N ALA A 399 -7.58 -5.65 20.03
CA ALA A 399 -7.78 -6.37 18.78
C ALA A 399 -6.44 -6.85 18.20
N LEU A 400 -6.43 -8.05 17.65
CA LEU A 400 -5.25 -8.64 17.02
C LEU A 400 -5.05 -7.98 15.65
N PRO A 401 -3.92 -7.31 15.38
CA PRO A 401 -3.62 -6.80 14.05
C PRO A 401 -3.50 -7.96 13.04
N LEU A 402 -4.10 -7.80 11.89
CA LEU A 402 -4.07 -8.82 10.84
C LEU A 402 -2.62 -9.22 10.48
N GLY A 403 -1.73 -8.25 10.32
CA GLY A 403 -0.34 -8.52 9.94
C GLY A 403 0.48 -9.33 10.96
N LEU A 404 -0.03 -9.52 12.17
CA LEU A 404 0.57 -10.41 13.19
C LEU A 404 -0.09 -11.79 13.26
N THR A 405 -1.02 -12.12 12.37
CA THR A 405 -1.71 -13.41 12.38
C THR A 405 -0.94 -14.54 11.69
N GLY A 406 0.05 -14.22 10.86
CA GLY A 406 0.86 -15.26 10.22
C GLY A 406 1.55 -16.14 11.24
N GLU A 407 1.22 -17.44 11.24
CA GLU A 407 1.73 -18.45 12.18
C GLU A 407 1.29 -18.29 13.65
N ALA A 408 0.45 -17.31 13.98
CA ALA A 408 -0.16 -17.21 15.30
C ALA A 408 -1.03 -18.45 15.59
N ARG A 409 -0.96 -18.99 16.82
CA ARG A 409 -1.69 -20.20 17.22
C ARG A 409 -2.87 -19.84 18.11
N MET A 410 -4.05 -20.35 17.78
CA MET A 410 -5.25 -20.17 18.60
C MET A 410 -5.09 -20.85 19.97
N ILE A 411 -5.41 -20.12 21.04
CA ILE A 411 -5.45 -20.65 22.42
C ILE A 411 -6.87 -20.69 23.00
N LYS A 412 -7.85 -20.19 22.22
CA LYS A 412 -9.29 -20.26 22.51
C LYS A 412 -10.06 -20.56 21.24
N ASP A 413 -11.25 -21.14 21.40
CA ASP A 413 -12.22 -21.22 20.31
C ASP A 413 -12.81 -19.84 20.04
N VAL A 414 -12.90 -19.45 18.74
CA VAL A 414 -13.49 -18.18 18.30
C VAL A 414 -14.49 -18.48 17.20
N SER A 415 -15.69 -17.87 17.30
CA SER A 415 -16.74 -18.04 16.30
C SER A 415 -16.45 -17.24 15.03
N GLU A 416 -16.97 -17.71 13.90
CA GLU A 416 -17.00 -16.96 12.65
C GLU A 416 -17.53 -15.54 12.87
N ASP A 417 -17.02 -14.59 12.07
CA ASP A 417 -17.38 -13.17 12.09
C ASP A 417 -17.02 -12.40 13.39
N THR A 418 -16.10 -12.96 14.18
CA THR A 418 -15.63 -12.34 15.44
C THR A 418 -14.27 -11.70 15.24
N ILE A 419 -14.07 -10.48 15.77
CA ILE A 419 -12.74 -9.85 15.83
C ILE A 419 -11.88 -10.61 16.83
N LEU A 420 -10.71 -11.06 16.40
CA LEU A 420 -9.72 -11.69 17.27
C LEU A 420 -9.03 -10.65 18.15
N THR A 421 -8.62 -11.08 19.33
CA THR A 421 -7.84 -10.28 20.28
C THR A 421 -6.51 -10.96 20.58
N TYR A 422 -5.57 -10.23 21.17
CA TYR A 422 -4.32 -10.83 21.67
C TYR A 422 -4.56 -11.95 22.70
N ALA A 423 -5.71 -11.96 23.38
CA ALA A 423 -6.05 -13.00 24.37
C ALA A 423 -6.54 -14.32 23.74
N ASP A 424 -6.73 -14.36 22.42
CA ASP A 424 -7.24 -15.53 21.70
C ASP A 424 -6.12 -16.33 21.04
N VAL A 425 -4.90 -15.75 20.98
CA VAL A 425 -3.76 -16.34 20.26
C VAL A 425 -2.48 -16.36 21.08
N GLN A 426 -1.60 -17.27 20.73
CA GLN A 426 -0.19 -17.23 21.09
C GLN A 426 0.60 -16.73 19.90
N ILE A 427 1.40 -15.67 20.10
CA ILE A 427 2.30 -15.04 19.10
C ILE A 427 3.69 -14.86 19.69
N ASP A 428 4.70 -14.74 18.85
CA ASP A 428 6.07 -14.44 19.31
C ASP A 428 6.22 -12.93 19.58
N GLU A 429 6.18 -12.56 20.86
CA GLU A 429 6.36 -11.17 21.32
C GLU A 429 7.79 -10.63 21.12
N LYS A 430 8.74 -11.48 20.74
CA LYS A 430 10.13 -11.05 20.47
C LYS A 430 10.29 -10.43 19.09
N LEU A 431 9.36 -10.69 18.19
CA LEU A 431 9.39 -10.15 16.83
C LEU A 431 9.51 -8.63 16.84
N PRO A 432 10.38 -8.03 16.02
CA PRO A 432 10.46 -6.58 15.86
C PRO A 432 9.10 -5.96 15.51
N ALA A 433 8.33 -6.60 14.64
CA ALA A 433 6.98 -6.19 14.27
C ALA A 433 6.04 -6.05 15.47
N PHE A 434 6.05 -7.02 16.40
CA PHE A 434 5.25 -6.96 17.61
C PHE A 434 5.66 -5.77 18.50
N LYS A 435 6.97 -5.57 18.69
CA LYS A 435 7.49 -4.49 19.53
C LYS A 435 7.14 -3.11 18.97
N LEU A 436 7.38 -2.89 17.68
CA LEU A 436 7.04 -1.63 17.01
C LEU A 436 5.52 -1.40 16.98
N ARG A 437 4.73 -2.47 16.82
CA ARG A 437 3.27 -2.37 16.95
C ARG A 437 2.87 -1.88 18.34
N LYS A 438 3.48 -2.40 19.40
CA LYS A 438 3.20 -1.94 20.78
C LYS A 438 3.61 -0.49 20.99
N GLU A 439 4.67 -0.02 20.36
CA GLU A 439 5.02 1.41 20.35
C GLU A 439 3.93 2.25 19.67
N CYS A 440 3.42 1.85 18.50
CA CYS A 440 2.33 2.56 17.82
C CYS A 440 1.06 2.63 18.69
N GLU A 441 0.73 1.58 19.45
CA GLU A 441 -0.42 1.58 20.35
C GLU A 441 -0.33 2.62 21.48
N THR A 442 0.85 3.21 21.72
CA THR A 442 1.06 4.30 22.68
C THR A 442 0.99 5.68 22.04
N MET A 443 0.86 5.79 20.72
CA MET A 443 0.83 7.05 19.97
C MET A 443 -0.59 7.59 19.75
N ILE A 444 -1.62 6.94 20.31
CA ILE A 444 -3.04 7.28 20.15
C ILE A 444 -3.41 8.48 20.99
#